data_0b5ed91556f82e5784551439af7f977a
#
_entry.id   0b5ed91556f82e5784551439af7f977a
#
_cell.length_a   1.000
_cell.length_b   1.000
_cell.length_c   1.000
_cell.angle_alpha   90.00
_cell.angle_beta   90.00
_cell.angle_gamma   90.00
#
_symmetry.space_group_name_H-M   'P 1'
#
loop_
_entity.id
_entity.type
_entity.pdbx_description
1 polymer ?
#
loop_
_entity_poly.entity_id
_entity_poly.type
_entity_poly.pdbx_seq_one_letter_code
_entity_poly.pdbx_strand_id
1 'polypeptide(L)'
;MNPQPRIRVLRETEGALLLDGDRSHVVGAVRAMRWCIERAREHKGMAGAGVRNSQLIVPGFYARMAAEAGLIGFACANAVPMVAPPGGRTPTLGTNPFAYAIPAGRYPPVVLDVATTTGAAFKVRLAAQRDRPVPEGMILDGEGRPTTDPNEFVRGGLMAPLGSPAAPHKGFGLGLVFDALAGVLTGAAFARDFPSEPATAGSAFFWALDVEAFLPREEFLGRMEAQIDQVKAGERLAGVDELFLPGERSHRRYRELTTRGTAPLSGATWEALTKACASLSIAPPPVLAAEPRPSDSELT
;
A
#
# COMPACT_ATOMS: atom_id res chain seq x y z
N MET A 1 8.57 -13.30 11.86
CA MET A 1 9.06 -13.29 10.46
C MET A 1 10.32 -14.14 10.36
N ASN A 2 10.56 -14.78 9.20
CA ASN A 2 11.79 -15.55 8.96
C ASN A 2 12.88 -14.59 8.43
N PRO A 3 14.01 -14.40 9.14
CA PRO A 3 15.09 -13.51 8.68
C PRO A 3 15.93 -14.10 7.54
N GLN A 4 15.83 -15.41 7.29
CA GLN A 4 16.52 -16.13 6.22
C GLN A 4 15.54 -16.98 5.40
N PRO A 5 14.58 -16.34 4.69
CA PRO A 5 13.49 -17.04 4.03
C PRO A 5 14.00 -17.83 2.81
N ARG A 6 13.47 -19.03 2.65
CA ARG A 6 13.65 -19.86 1.45
C ARG A 6 12.41 -19.75 0.57
N ILE A 7 12.40 -18.73 -0.29
CA ILE A 7 11.29 -18.48 -1.21
C ILE A 7 11.21 -19.59 -2.24
N ARG A 8 10.07 -20.29 -2.28
CA ARG A 8 9.83 -21.44 -3.15
C ARG A 8 8.84 -21.10 -4.25
N VAL A 9 9.14 -21.55 -5.47
CA VAL A 9 8.16 -21.57 -6.55
C VAL A 9 7.22 -22.74 -6.30
N LEU A 10 5.93 -22.48 -6.19
CA LEU A 10 4.89 -23.50 -6.03
C LEU A 10 4.27 -23.87 -7.36
N ARG A 11 4.10 -22.87 -8.23
CA ARG A 11 3.58 -23.06 -9.58
C ARG A 11 4.10 -21.94 -10.47
N GLU A 12 4.45 -22.29 -11.71
CA GLU A 12 4.84 -21.34 -12.74
C GLU A 12 4.26 -21.79 -14.09
N THR A 13 3.73 -20.83 -14.82
CA THR A 13 3.27 -20.96 -16.20
C THR A 13 3.85 -19.81 -17.01
N GLU A 14 3.54 -19.71 -18.27
CA GLU A 14 4.00 -18.63 -19.13
C GLU A 14 3.61 -17.23 -18.60
N GLY A 15 2.36 -17.06 -18.13
CA GLY A 15 1.83 -15.77 -17.65
C GLY A 15 1.52 -15.70 -16.16
N ALA A 16 1.77 -16.76 -15.36
CA ALA A 16 1.42 -16.77 -13.94
C ALA A 16 2.48 -17.45 -13.07
N LEU A 17 2.73 -16.86 -11.90
CA LEU A 17 3.66 -17.36 -10.87
C LEU A 17 2.96 -17.44 -9.52
N LEU A 18 3.19 -18.53 -8.78
CA LEU A 18 2.81 -18.62 -7.36
C LEU A 18 4.05 -18.94 -6.53
N LEU A 19 4.32 -18.08 -5.54
CA LEU A 19 5.42 -18.22 -4.59
C LEU A 19 4.92 -18.52 -3.18
N ASP A 20 5.68 -19.32 -2.45
CA ASP A 20 5.62 -19.37 -0.99
C ASP A 20 6.76 -18.49 -0.45
N GLY A 21 6.41 -17.44 0.28
CA GLY A 21 7.34 -16.47 0.82
C GLY A 21 8.07 -16.93 2.08
N ASP A 22 7.77 -18.09 2.63
CA ASP A 22 8.41 -18.65 3.84
C ASP A 22 8.43 -17.66 5.01
N ARG A 23 7.33 -16.95 5.23
CA ARG A 23 7.19 -15.92 6.27
C ARG A 23 8.18 -14.75 6.11
N SER A 24 8.61 -14.49 4.84
CA SER A 24 9.45 -13.34 4.52
C SER A 24 8.69 -12.04 4.70
N HIS A 25 9.43 -10.96 4.84
CA HIS A 25 8.89 -9.61 4.77
C HIS A 25 8.69 -9.22 3.28
N VAL A 26 9.49 -8.37 2.72
CA VAL A 26 9.30 -7.80 1.38
C VAL A 26 9.94 -8.61 0.23
N VAL A 27 10.82 -9.56 0.54
CA VAL A 27 11.69 -10.21 -0.47
C VAL A 27 10.88 -11.01 -1.49
N GLY A 28 9.87 -11.77 -1.01
CA GLY A 28 8.99 -12.54 -1.89
C GLY A 28 8.20 -11.64 -2.85
N ALA A 29 7.72 -10.52 -2.36
CA ALA A 29 6.96 -9.55 -3.14
C ALA A 29 7.81 -8.86 -4.23
N VAL A 30 9.05 -8.48 -3.90
CA VAL A 30 10.01 -7.93 -4.89
C VAL A 30 10.31 -8.94 -5.99
N ARG A 31 10.54 -10.20 -5.62
CA ARG A 31 10.78 -11.29 -6.59
C ARG A 31 9.57 -11.48 -7.50
N ALA A 32 8.37 -11.49 -6.95
CA ALA A 32 7.13 -11.64 -7.71
C ALA A 32 6.94 -10.50 -8.73
N MET A 33 7.09 -9.24 -8.31
CA MET A 33 6.92 -8.11 -9.22
C MET A 33 8.02 -8.08 -10.30
N ARG A 34 9.27 -8.40 -9.98
CA ARG A 34 10.34 -8.52 -10.99
C ARG A 34 10.01 -9.55 -12.04
N TRP A 35 9.55 -10.72 -11.61
CA TRP A 35 9.11 -11.76 -12.53
C TRP A 35 7.96 -11.28 -13.42
N CYS A 36 6.94 -10.59 -12.86
CA CYS A 36 5.85 -10.01 -13.66
C CYS A 36 6.37 -9.04 -14.74
N ILE A 37 7.33 -8.17 -14.38
CA ILE A 37 7.92 -7.20 -15.31
C ILE A 37 8.66 -7.92 -16.45
N GLU A 38 9.49 -8.90 -16.13
CA GLU A 38 10.26 -9.68 -17.10
C GLU A 38 9.34 -10.41 -18.07
N ARG A 39 8.35 -11.15 -17.53
CA ARG A 39 7.41 -11.92 -18.35
C ARG A 39 6.49 -11.07 -19.20
N ALA A 40 5.95 -9.95 -18.65
CA ALA A 40 5.11 -9.05 -19.42
C ALA A 40 5.86 -8.46 -20.63
N ARG A 41 7.14 -8.15 -20.47
CA ARG A 41 8.00 -7.68 -21.59
C ARG A 41 8.28 -8.77 -22.62
N GLU A 42 8.63 -9.98 -22.17
CA GLU A 42 8.95 -11.10 -23.07
C GLU A 42 7.78 -11.44 -23.98
N HIS A 43 6.57 -11.44 -23.42
CA HIS A 43 5.35 -11.86 -24.13
C HIS A 43 4.57 -10.66 -24.71
N LYS A 44 5.05 -9.42 -24.52
CA LYS A 44 4.33 -8.20 -24.91
C LYS A 44 2.86 -8.24 -24.48
N GLY A 45 2.65 -8.46 -23.19
CA GLY A 45 1.30 -8.66 -22.64
C GLY A 45 1.23 -8.41 -21.15
N MET A 46 0.50 -9.24 -20.45
CA MET A 46 0.34 -9.17 -18.99
C MET A 46 0.85 -10.44 -18.33
N ALA A 47 1.55 -10.27 -17.21
CA ALA A 47 1.92 -11.38 -16.33
C ALA A 47 1.51 -11.08 -14.89
N GLY A 48 1.04 -12.12 -14.17
CA GLY A 48 0.58 -12.03 -12.79
C GLY A 48 1.32 -12.97 -11.85
N ALA A 49 1.52 -12.55 -10.60
CA ALA A 49 2.16 -13.36 -9.57
C ALA A 49 1.47 -13.24 -8.22
N GLY A 50 1.24 -14.38 -7.56
CA GLY A 50 0.80 -14.47 -6.18
C GLY A 50 1.94 -14.82 -5.24
N VAL A 51 1.94 -14.25 -4.03
CA VAL A 51 2.86 -14.63 -2.95
C VAL A 51 2.06 -14.88 -1.69
N ARG A 52 2.10 -16.09 -1.17
CA ARG A 52 1.52 -16.42 0.14
C ARG A 52 2.59 -16.44 1.23
N ASN A 53 2.19 -16.35 2.48
CA ASN A 53 3.08 -16.35 3.64
C ASN A 53 4.17 -15.26 3.54
N SER A 54 3.79 -14.04 3.14
CA SER A 54 4.69 -12.90 3.03
C SER A 54 3.94 -11.62 3.33
N GLN A 55 4.56 -10.74 4.09
CA GLN A 55 3.97 -9.42 4.34
C GLN A 55 4.32 -8.44 3.22
N LEU A 56 3.31 -7.69 2.81
CA LEU A 56 3.43 -6.51 1.97
C LEU A 56 3.22 -5.26 2.84
N ILE A 57 4.11 -4.29 2.77
CA ILE A 57 3.98 -3.08 3.58
C ILE A 57 3.35 -1.94 2.79
N VAL A 58 3.86 -1.67 1.59
CA VAL A 58 3.48 -0.51 0.77
C VAL A 58 3.27 -1.01 -0.67
N PRO A 59 2.02 -1.28 -1.08
CA PRO A 59 1.73 -1.76 -2.44
C PRO A 59 2.29 -0.87 -3.54
N GLY A 60 2.26 0.46 -3.34
CA GLY A 60 2.77 1.44 -4.30
C GLY A 60 4.24 1.28 -4.64
N PHE A 61 5.05 0.74 -3.74
CA PHE A 61 6.46 0.45 -4.04
C PHE A 61 6.59 -0.56 -5.18
N TYR A 62 5.83 -1.64 -5.13
CA TYR A 62 5.91 -2.71 -6.14
C TYR A 62 5.27 -2.30 -7.46
N ALA A 63 4.10 -1.65 -7.40
CA ALA A 63 3.46 -1.13 -8.61
C ALA A 63 4.38 -0.14 -9.34
N ARG A 64 5.09 0.73 -8.60
CA ARG A 64 6.04 1.69 -9.15
C ARG A 64 7.25 1.02 -9.81
N MET A 65 7.72 -0.14 -9.32
CA MET A 65 8.80 -0.89 -10.01
C MET A 65 8.43 -1.19 -11.46
N ALA A 66 7.17 -1.56 -11.74
CA ALA A 66 6.71 -1.80 -13.10
C ALA A 66 6.64 -0.49 -13.90
N ALA A 67 6.13 0.61 -13.31
CA ALA A 67 6.05 1.91 -13.99
C ALA A 67 7.44 2.49 -14.31
N GLU A 68 8.40 2.36 -13.42
CA GLU A 68 9.81 2.73 -13.67
C GLU A 68 10.46 1.86 -14.76
N ALA A 69 9.96 0.64 -14.94
CA ALA A 69 10.33 -0.23 -16.04
C ALA A 69 9.53 0.06 -17.34
N GLY A 70 8.62 1.02 -17.36
CA GLY A 70 7.81 1.41 -18.51
C GLY A 70 6.53 0.60 -18.74
N LEU A 71 6.10 -0.18 -17.74
CA LEU A 71 4.89 -0.98 -17.77
C LEU A 71 3.86 -0.41 -16.78
N ILE A 72 2.57 -0.75 -16.95
CA ILE A 72 1.58 -0.50 -15.90
C ILE A 72 1.72 -1.57 -14.83
N GLY A 73 1.82 -1.16 -13.56
CA GLY A 73 1.95 -2.06 -12.42
C GLY A 73 0.74 -2.05 -11.50
N PHE A 74 0.46 -3.20 -10.92
CA PHE A 74 -0.54 -3.38 -9.87
C PHE A 74 0.02 -4.23 -8.73
N ALA A 75 -0.40 -3.92 -7.52
CA ALA A 75 -0.16 -4.73 -6.34
C ALA A 75 -1.34 -4.64 -5.39
N CYS A 76 -1.74 -5.74 -4.78
CA CYS A 76 -2.68 -5.75 -3.67
C CYS A 76 -2.25 -6.75 -2.59
N ALA A 77 -2.77 -6.57 -1.39
CA ALA A 77 -2.57 -7.49 -0.30
C ALA A 77 -3.85 -7.63 0.52
N ASN A 78 -3.96 -8.76 1.22
CA ASN A 78 -4.94 -8.89 2.26
C ASN A 78 -4.32 -8.69 3.66
N ALA A 79 -5.15 -8.44 4.64
CA ALA A 79 -4.75 -8.17 6.01
C ALA A 79 -5.74 -8.78 7.00
N VAL A 80 -5.33 -8.82 8.28
CA VAL A 80 -6.19 -9.30 9.37
C VAL A 80 -7.54 -8.60 9.41
N PRO A 81 -8.62 -9.31 9.72
CA PRO A 81 -9.97 -8.76 9.76
C PRO A 81 -10.10 -7.57 10.72
N MET A 82 -10.60 -6.46 10.21
CA MET A 82 -10.94 -5.26 10.96
C MET A 82 -12.02 -4.40 10.28
N VAL A 83 -12.62 -4.93 9.21
CA VAL A 83 -13.70 -4.30 8.44
C VAL A 83 -14.88 -5.28 8.37
N ALA A 84 -16.06 -4.83 8.77
CA ALA A 84 -17.29 -5.61 8.62
C ALA A 84 -18.01 -5.27 7.30
N PRO A 85 -18.82 -6.20 6.75
CA PRO A 85 -19.69 -5.88 5.63
C PRO A 85 -20.69 -4.79 6.03
N PRO A 86 -21.16 -3.95 5.08
CA PRO A 86 -22.19 -2.96 5.36
C PRO A 86 -23.43 -3.61 6.00
N GLY A 87 -23.87 -3.06 7.14
CA GLY A 87 -24.94 -3.63 7.97
C GLY A 87 -24.50 -4.75 8.91
N GLY A 88 -23.26 -5.21 8.82
CA GLY A 88 -22.69 -6.20 9.73
C GLY A 88 -21.84 -5.59 10.84
N ARG A 89 -21.55 -6.38 11.88
CA ARG A 89 -20.67 -6.01 13.00
C ARG A 89 -19.45 -6.91 13.14
N THR A 90 -19.47 -8.07 12.49
CA THR A 90 -18.34 -9.01 12.56
C THR A 90 -17.29 -8.65 11.52
N PRO A 91 -16.06 -8.33 11.92
CA PRO A 91 -14.98 -8.05 10.96
C PRO A 91 -14.68 -9.31 10.15
N THR A 92 -14.65 -9.16 8.85
CA THR A 92 -14.37 -10.26 7.89
C THR A 92 -13.22 -9.94 6.95
N LEU A 93 -12.96 -8.67 6.66
CA LEU A 93 -11.87 -8.24 5.79
C LEU A 93 -10.89 -7.35 6.54
N GLY A 94 -9.65 -7.32 6.08
CA GLY A 94 -8.67 -6.34 6.49
C GLY A 94 -8.83 -4.99 5.76
N THR A 95 -7.86 -4.11 5.92
CA THR A 95 -7.77 -2.85 5.15
C THR A 95 -7.45 -3.09 3.68
N ASN A 96 -7.05 -4.28 3.32
CA ASN A 96 -6.80 -4.82 1.98
C ASN A 96 -6.30 -3.76 0.99
N PRO A 97 -5.08 -3.24 1.18
CA PRO A 97 -4.55 -2.14 0.39
C PRO A 97 -4.23 -2.60 -1.04
N PHE A 98 -4.30 -1.65 -1.96
CA PHE A 98 -3.92 -1.86 -3.35
C PHE A 98 -3.23 -0.64 -3.94
N ALA A 99 -2.47 -0.86 -5.00
CA ALA A 99 -1.85 0.20 -5.76
C ALA A 99 -1.83 -0.07 -7.25
N TYR A 100 -1.93 1.02 -8.01
CA TYR A 100 -1.63 1.09 -9.44
C TYR A 100 -0.50 2.08 -9.66
N ALA A 101 0.37 1.79 -10.61
CA ALA A 101 1.35 2.76 -11.09
C ALA A 101 1.40 2.75 -12.61
N ILE A 102 1.37 3.95 -13.20
CA ILE A 102 1.29 4.15 -14.65
C ILE A 102 2.46 5.05 -15.07
N PRO A 103 3.29 4.65 -16.06
CA PRO A 103 4.35 5.50 -16.60
C PRO A 103 3.75 6.73 -17.26
N ALA A 104 4.38 7.90 -17.11
CA ALA A 104 3.77 9.18 -17.44
C ALA A 104 4.71 10.15 -18.19
N GLY A 105 5.63 9.64 -18.99
CA GLY A 105 6.54 10.42 -19.86
C GLY A 105 7.46 11.36 -19.06
N ARG A 106 7.36 12.67 -19.31
CA ARG A 106 8.13 13.70 -18.60
C ARG A 106 7.73 13.89 -17.14
N TYR A 107 6.54 13.37 -16.77
CA TYR A 107 6.05 13.40 -15.40
C TYR A 107 6.52 12.18 -14.61
N PRO A 108 6.59 12.28 -13.27
CA PRO A 108 6.73 11.10 -12.44
C PRO A 108 5.59 10.11 -12.71
N PRO A 109 5.79 8.80 -12.53
CA PRO A 109 4.71 7.84 -12.61
C PRO A 109 3.51 8.26 -11.75
N VAL A 110 2.30 8.14 -12.29
CA VAL A 110 1.08 8.31 -11.51
C VAL A 110 0.93 7.07 -10.62
N VAL A 111 0.93 7.25 -9.29
CA VAL A 111 0.89 6.15 -8.32
C VAL A 111 -0.31 6.33 -7.40
N LEU A 112 -1.34 5.51 -7.59
CA LEU A 112 -2.44 5.37 -6.64
C LEU A 112 -2.06 4.27 -5.64
N ASP A 113 -1.92 4.60 -4.35
CA ASP A 113 -1.64 3.64 -3.26
C ASP A 113 -2.60 3.94 -2.11
N VAL A 114 -3.61 3.10 -1.95
CA VAL A 114 -4.71 3.33 -1.01
C VAL A 114 -5.16 2.04 -0.33
N ALA A 115 -5.75 2.19 0.86
CA ALA A 115 -6.51 1.12 1.50
C ALA A 115 -7.95 1.09 0.97
N THR A 116 -8.62 -0.04 1.12
CA THR A 116 -10.08 -0.16 0.85
C THR A 116 -10.93 0.35 2.03
N THR A 117 -10.28 1.02 2.98
CA THR A 117 -10.88 1.73 4.12
C THR A 117 -10.66 3.23 3.99
N THR A 118 -11.42 4.02 4.74
CA THR A 118 -11.32 5.50 4.74
C THR A 118 -9.98 6.02 5.25
N GLY A 119 -9.21 5.17 5.94
CA GLY A 119 -7.88 5.49 6.41
C GLY A 119 -7.07 4.23 6.73
N ALA A 120 -5.79 4.38 7.02
CA ALA A 120 -4.93 3.28 7.43
C ALA A 120 -5.09 2.99 8.93
N ALA A 121 -5.24 1.71 9.31
CA ALA A 121 -5.34 1.29 10.71
C ALA A 121 -4.14 1.74 11.57
N PHE A 122 -2.95 1.84 10.96
CA PHE A 122 -1.77 2.37 11.64
C PHE A 122 -1.95 3.84 12.08
N LYS A 123 -2.60 4.68 11.27
CA LYS A 123 -2.90 6.08 11.64
C LYS A 123 -3.82 6.14 12.85
N VAL A 124 -4.82 5.26 12.93
CA VAL A 124 -5.74 5.18 14.07
C VAL A 124 -5.01 4.77 15.34
N ARG A 125 -4.16 3.74 15.28
CA ARG A 125 -3.33 3.32 16.42
C ARG A 125 -2.37 4.41 16.89
N LEU A 126 -1.77 5.14 15.95
CA LEU A 126 -0.89 6.27 16.28
C LEU A 126 -1.67 7.42 16.94
N ALA A 127 -2.90 7.68 16.50
CA ALA A 127 -3.79 8.67 17.11
C ALA A 127 -4.15 8.27 18.55
N ALA A 128 -4.46 6.98 18.80
CA ALA A 128 -4.69 6.46 20.13
C ALA A 128 -3.46 6.63 21.06
N GLN A 129 -2.25 6.32 20.57
CA GLN A 129 -1.02 6.51 21.34
C GLN A 129 -0.73 7.99 21.68
N ARG A 130 -1.29 8.93 20.91
CA ARG A 130 -1.10 10.36 21.08
C ARG A 130 -2.29 11.05 21.74
N ASP A 131 -3.30 10.28 22.13
CA ASP A 131 -4.57 10.77 22.68
C ASP A 131 -5.20 11.87 21.79
N ARG A 132 -5.22 11.62 20.47
CA ARG A 132 -5.77 12.54 19.47
C ARG A 132 -6.96 11.90 18.76
N PRO A 133 -8.06 12.63 18.52
CA PRO A 133 -9.18 12.10 17.76
C PRO A 133 -8.78 11.82 16.31
N VAL A 134 -9.48 10.87 15.69
CA VAL A 134 -9.41 10.63 14.24
C VAL A 134 -10.55 11.37 13.53
N PRO A 135 -10.43 11.63 12.22
CA PRO A 135 -11.51 12.21 11.44
C PRO A 135 -12.81 11.41 11.53
N GLU A 136 -13.93 12.11 11.49
CA GLU A 136 -15.26 11.50 11.45
C GLU A 136 -15.40 10.54 10.25
N GLY A 137 -16.08 9.42 10.43
CA GLY A 137 -16.27 8.40 9.40
C GLY A 137 -15.06 7.50 9.14
N MET A 138 -13.98 7.62 9.91
CA MET A 138 -12.80 6.78 9.75
C MET A 138 -12.95 5.43 10.46
N ILE A 139 -13.61 5.40 11.61
CA ILE A 139 -13.77 4.21 12.46
C ILE A 139 -15.20 4.11 13.01
N LEU A 140 -15.54 2.89 13.40
CA LEU A 140 -16.79 2.56 14.09
C LEU A 140 -16.46 1.96 15.45
N ASP A 141 -17.32 2.19 16.43
CA ASP A 141 -17.23 1.54 17.75
C ASP A 141 -17.64 0.05 17.69
N GLY A 142 -17.65 -0.64 18.83
CA GLY A 142 -18.03 -2.05 18.94
C GLY A 142 -19.49 -2.35 18.55
N GLU A 143 -20.38 -1.34 18.55
CA GLU A 143 -21.76 -1.45 18.12
C GLU A 143 -21.96 -1.06 16.64
N GLY A 144 -20.88 -0.64 15.95
CA GLY A 144 -20.94 -0.24 14.54
C GLY A 144 -21.36 1.21 14.32
N ARG A 145 -21.33 2.06 15.33
CA ARG A 145 -21.64 3.50 15.22
C ARG A 145 -20.37 4.30 14.90
N PRO A 146 -20.43 5.34 14.06
CA PRO A 146 -19.30 6.22 13.82
C PRO A 146 -18.77 6.85 15.12
N THR A 147 -17.44 6.87 15.26
CA THR A 147 -16.76 7.51 16.40
C THR A 147 -15.48 8.19 15.94
N THR A 148 -15.03 9.20 16.69
CA THR A 148 -13.74 9.86 16.52
C THR A 148 -12.73 9.46 17.60
N ASP A 149 -13.15 8.66 18.61
CA ASP A 149 -12.25 8.14 19.65
C ASP A 149 -11.46 6.93 19.13
N PRO A 150 -10.14 7.06 18.88
CA PRO A 150 -9.32 5.97 18.34
C PRO A 150 -9.20 4.79 19.32
N ASN A 151 -9.47 5.00 20.62
CA ASN A 151 -9.44 3.93 21.61
C ASN A 151 -10.58 2.92 21.39
N GLU A 152 -11.70 3.33 20.79
CA GLU A 152 -12.76 2.39 20.40
C GLU A 152 -12.24 1.34 19.41
N PHE A 153 -11.43 1.75 18.42
CA PHE A 153 -10.78 0.80 17.51
C PHE A 153 -9.82 -0.16 18.24
N VAL A 154 -9.07 0.34 19.22
CA VAL A 154 -8.15 -0.49 20.02
C VAL A 154 -8.93 -1.50 20.88
N ARG A 155 -10.13 -1.14 21.35
CA ARG A 155 -11.04 -2.01 22.12
C ARG A 155 -11.84 -3.01 21.28
N GLY A 156 -11.62 -3.06 19.98
CA GLY A 156 -12.30 -4.01 19.07
C GLY A 156 -13.32 -3.37 18.12
N GLY A 157 -13.32 -2.05 18.02
CA GLY A 157 -14.05 -1.34 16.96
C GLY A 157 -13.51 -1.64 15.56
N LEU A 158 -14.14 -1.06 14.55
CA LEU A 158 -13.94 -1.39 13.14
C LEU A 158 -13.34 -0.22 12.35
N MET A 159 -12.59 -0.53 11.32
CA MET A 159 -12.28 0.44 10.26
C MET A 159 -13.49 0.61 9.35
N ALA A 160 -13.83 1.84 9.02
CA ALA A 160 -14.88 2.13 8.06
C ALA A 160 -14.43 1.88 6.61
N PRO A 161 -15.20 1.18 5.77
CA PRO A 161 -14.89 0.98 4.36
C PRO A 161 -14.78 2.31 3.60
N LEU A 162 -13.96 2.36 2.58
CA LEU A 162 -13.86 3.51 1.67
C LEU A 162 -15.22 3.88 1.10
N GLY A 163 -15.56 5.16 1.13
CA GLY A 163 -16.87 5.68 0.74
C GLY A 163 -17.88 5.79 1.89
N SER A 164 -17.49 5.40 3.13
CA SER A 164 -18.33 5.61 4.30
C SER A 164 -18.51 7.12 4.60
N PRO A 165 -19.64 7.52 5.18
CA PRO A 165 -20.83 6.72 5.46
C PRO A 165 -21.75 6.52 4.24
N ALA A 166 -21.59 7.30 3.16
CA ALA A 166 -22.55 7.37 2.04
C ALA A 166 -22.59 6.10 1.17
N ALA A 167 -21.43 5.46 0.94
CA ALA A 167 -21.30 4.33 0.02
C ALA A 167 -20.29 3.26 0.53
N PRO A 168 -20.46 2.72 1.74
CA PRO A 168 -19.50 1.76 2.34
C PRO A 168 -19.35 0.47 1.51
N HIS A 169 -20.38 0.09 0.74
CA HIS A 169 -20.36 -1.09 -0.12
C HIS A 169 -19.26 -1.01 -1.21
N LYS A 170 -18.82 0.19 -1.62
CA LYS A 170 -17.77 0.35 -2.63
C LYS A 170 -16.42 -0.09 -2.08
N GLY A 171 -16.03 0.41 -0.92
CA GLY A 171 -14.78 0.02 -0.26
C GLY A 171 -14.78 -1.44 0.17
N PHE A 172 -15.90 -1.92 0.74
CA PHE A 172 -16.04 -3.32 1.12
C PHE A 172 -15.92 -4.25 -0.10
N GLY A 173 -16.61 -3.90 -1.22
CA GLY A 173 -16.53 -4.68 -2.46
C GLY A 173 -15.12 -4.76 -3.04
N LEU A 174 -14.39 -3.64 -3.07
CA LEU A 174 -12.97 -3.63 -3.45
C LEU A 174 -12.15 -4.52 -2.52
N GLY A 175 -12.35 -4.41 -1.20
CA GLY A 175 -11.66 -5.22 -0.20
C GLY A 175 -11.89 -6.72 -0.41
N LEU A 176 -13.12 -7.12 -0.73
CA LEU A 176 -13.47 -8.51 -1.00
C LEU A 176 -12.74 -9.05 -2.25
N VAL A 177 -12.70 -8.25 -3.34
CA VAL A 177 -11.99 -8.63 -4.57
C VAL A 177 -10.49 -8.81 -4.29
N PHE A 178 -9.87 -7.89 -3.55
CA PHE A 178 -8.46 -8.01 -3.24
C PHE A 178 -8.14 -9.13 -2.24
N ASP A 179 -9.06 -9.44 -1.33
CA ASP A 179 -8.93 -10.63 -0.48
C ASP A 179 -8.97 -11.92 -1.31
N ALA A 180 -9.86 -11.97 -2.31
CA ALA A 180 -9.93 -13.10 -3.22
C ALA A 180 -8.65 -13.28 -4.06
N LEU A 181 -8.06 -12.18 -4.57
CA LEU A 181 -6.81 -12.24 -5.33
C LEU A 181 -5.61 -12.60 -4.46
N ALA A 182 -5.46 -11.93 -3.32
CA ALA A 182 -4.31 -12.11 -2.45
C ALA A 182 -4.43 -13.37 -1.56
N GLY A 183 -5.61 -13.70 -1.08
CA GLY A 183 -5.87 -14.84 -0.19
C GLY A 183 -6.29 -16.08 -0.93
N VAL A 184 -7.51 -16.09 -1.48
CA VAL A 184 -8.12 -17.30 -2.08
C VAL A 184 -7.31 -17.82 -3.26
N LEU A 185 -6.98 -16.97 -4.23
CA LEU A 185 -6.24 -17.34 -5.44
C LEU A 185 -4.84 -17.88 -5.14
N THR A 186 -4.17 -17.36 -4.12
CA THR A 186 -2.82 -17.78 -3.72
C THR A 186 -2.81 -19.01 -2.81
N GLY A 187 -3.99 -19.47 -2.36
CA GLY A 187 -4.12 -20.56 -1.38
C GLY A 187 -3.62 -20.15 0.00
N ALA A 188 -3.68 -18.87 0.34
CA ALA A 188 -3.33 -18.31 1.65
C ALA A 188 -4.58 -18.12 2.53
N ALA A 189 -4.37 -17.67 3.77
CA ALA A 189 -5.46 -17.27 4.65
C ALA A 189 -6.27 -16.12 4.04
N PHE A 190 -7.58 -16.14 4.23
CA PHE A 190 -8.50 -15.11 3.75
C PHE A 190 -9.61 -14.89 4.77
N ALA A 191 -10.28 -13.76 4.69
CA ALA A 191 -11.38 -13.39 5.58
C ALA A 191 -11.03 -13.70 7.06
N ARG A 192 -11.81 -14.53 7.73
CA ARG A 192 -11.64 -14.87 9.16
C ARG A 192 -10.65 -16.01 9.45
N ASP A 193 -10.08 -16.62 8.42
CA ASP A 193 -9.11 -17.71 8.55
C ASP A 193 -7.69 -17.24 8.90
N PHE A 194 -7.51 -15.92 9.06
CA PHE A 194 -6.23 -15.40 9.55
C PHE A 194 -5.91 -15.96 10.92
N PRO A 195 -4.66 -16.45 11.13
CA PRO A 195 -4.25 -16.95 12.42
C PRO A 195 -4.22 -15.84 13.48
N SER A 196 -4.30 -16.24 14.75
CA SER A 196 -4.21 -15.32 15.90
C SER A 196 -2.89 -14.53 15.96
N GLU A 197 -1.82 -15.06 15.35
CA GLU A 197 -0.55 -14.35 15.14
C GLU A 197 -0.46 -13.75 13.73
N PRO A 198 -1.01 -12.55 13.52
CA PRO A 198 -1.18 -11.95 12.18
C PRO A 198 0.13 -11.68 11.44
N ALA A 199 1.25 -11.56 12.16
CA ALA A 199 2.55 -11.23 11.58
C ALA A 199 3.11 -12.28 10.58
N THR A 200 2.40 -13.38 10.35
CA THR A 200 2.90 -14.51 9.56
C THR A 200 2.03 -14.91 8.38
N ALA A 201 0.85 -14.32 8.24
CA ALA A 201 -0.19 -14.83 7.34
C ALA A 201 -0.55 -13.90 6.17
N GLY A 202 0.12 -12.80 5.99
CA GLY A 202 -0.14 -11.89 4.87
C GLY A 202 0.16 -12.55 3.53
N SER A 203 -0.57 -12.15 2.51
CA SER A 203 -0.39 -12.55 1.12
C SER A 203 -0.65 -11.38 0.18
N ALA A 204 -0.16 -11.51 -1.03
CA ALA A 204 -0.23 -10.45 -2.02
C ALA A 204 -0.39 -10.99 -3.43
N PHE A 205 -0.95 -10.17 -4.29
CA PHE A 205 -1.06 -10.44 -5.71
C PHE A 205 -0.56 -9.23 -6.51
N PHE A 206 0.15 -9.51 -7.58
CA PHE A 206 0.83 -8.55 -8.45
C PHE A 206 0.50 -8.82 -9.90
N TRP A 207 0.54 -7.79 -10.73
CA TRP A 207 0.68 -7.94 -12.16
C TRP A 207 1.41 -6.76 -12.79
N ALA A 208 2.01 -6.99 -13.95
CA ALA A 208 2.56 -5.98 -14.82
C ALA A 208 1.96 -6.14 -16.22
N LEU A 209 1.69 -5.01 -16.89
CA LEU A 209 1.13 -4.95 -18.24
C LEU A 209 2.04 -4.12 -19.13
N ASP A 210 2.49 -4.70 -20.22
CA ASP A 210 3.24 -3.99 -21.25
C ASP A 210 2.29 -3.10 -22.07
N VAL A 211 2.55 -1.81 -22.10
CA VAL A 211 1.74 -0.84 -22.85
C VAL A 211 1.81 -1.07 -24.34
N GLU A 212 2.93 -1.65 -24.83
CA GLU A 212 3.13 -1.96 -26.26
C GLU A 212 2.21 -3.08 -26.78
N ALA A 213 1.52 -3.80 -25.87
CA ALA A 213 0.45 -4.69 -26.26
C ALA A 213 -0.77 -3.95 -26.87
N PHE A 214 -0.90 -2.65 -26.65
CA PHE A 214 -2.05 -1.84 -27.08
C PHE A 214 -1.66 -0.68 -27.99
N LEU A 215 -0.61 0.06 -27.62
CA LEU A 215 -0.14 1.25 -28.33
C LEU A 215 1.40 1.29 -28.34
N PRO A 216 2.03 1.87 -29.37
CA PRO A 216 3.44 2.21 -29.31
C PRO A 216 3.74 3.02 -28.03
N ARG A 217 4.85 2.69 -27.37
CA ARG A 217 5.22 3.30 -26.09
C ARG A 217 5.23 4.83 -26.12
N GLU A 218 5.80 5.41 -27.18
CA GLU A 218 5.89 6.87 -27.32
C GLU A 218 4.49 7.50 -27.44
N GLU A 219 3.60 6.88 -28.18
CA GLU A 219 2.21 7.34 -28.30
C GLU A 219 1.50 7.26 -26.95
N PHE A 220 1.64 6.16 -26.22
CA PHE A 220 1.07 6.00 -24.88
C PHE A 220 1.57 7.10 -23.93
N LEU A 221 2.89 7.33 -23.88
CA LEU A 221 3.47 8.35 -23.00
C LEU A 221 3.03 9.76 -23.39
N GLY A 222 2.98 10.10 -24.66
CA GLY A 222 2.48 11.40 -25.13
C GLY A 222 1.00 11.63 -24.75
N ARG A 223 0.16 10.59 -24.81
CA ARG A 223 -1.24 10.67 -24.38
C ARG A 223 -1.38 10.82 -22.87
N MET A 224 -0.55 10.15 -22.09
CA MET A 224 -0.49 10.31 -20.63
C MET A 224 -0.06 11.73 -20.24
N GLU A 225 0.94 12.29 -20.91
CA GLU A 225 1.36 13.68 -20.70
C GLU A 225 0.22 14.65 -20.98
N ALA A 226 -0.45 14.50 -22.13
CA ALA A 226 -1.60 15.34 -22.48
C ALA A 226 -2.76 15.22 -21.47
N GLN A 227 -3.05 14.04 -20.96
CA GLN A 227 -4.06 13.84 -19.90
C GLN A 227 -3.66 14.57 -18.61
N ILE A 228 -2.40 14.48 -18.21
CA ILE A 228 -1.88 15.16 -17.01
C ILE A 228 -1.96 16.68 -17.19
N ASP A 229 -1.58 17.20 -18.35
CA ASP A 229 -1.66 18.63 -18.66
C ASP A 229 -3.10 19.14 -18.53
N GLN A 230 -4.08 18.39 -19.03
CA GLN A 230 -5.50 18.75 -18.90
C GLN A 230 -5.95 18.79 -17.43
N VAL A 231 -5.54 17.80 -16.61
CA VAL A 231 -5.87 17.80 -15.18
C VAL A 231 -5.23 18.99 -14.47
N LYS A 232 -3.95 19.29 -14.77
CA LYS A 232 -3.24 20.40 -14.11
C LYS A 232 -3.67 21.79 -14.59
N ALA A 233 -4.22 21.90 -15.80
CA ALA A 233 -4.80 23.14 -16.34
C ALA A 233 -6.22 23.42 -15.81
N GLY A 234 -6.84 22.49 -15.05
CA GLY A 234 -8.16 22.68 -14.48
C GLY A 234 -8.24 23.86 -13.53
N GLU A 235 -9.40 24.51 -13.47
CA GLU A 235 -9.67 25.58 -12.52
C GLU A 235 -9.58 25.07 -11.09
N ARG A 236 -9.00 25.88 -10.21
CA ARG A 236 -8.79 25.55 -8.79
C ARG A 236 -9.87 26.18 -7.93
N LEU A 237 -10.24 25.46 -6.88
CA LEU A 237 -11.07 26.06 -5.82
C LEU A 237 -10.30 27.18 -5.09
N ALA A 238 -11.02 28.13 -4.52
CA ALA A 238 -10.43 29.20 -3.72
C ALA A 238 -9.56 28.61 -2.58
N GLY A 239 -8.35 29.14 -2.44
CA GLY A 239 -7.39 28.66 -1.44
C GLY A 239 -6.61 27.40 -1.81
N VAL A 240 -6.77 26.89 -3.04
CA VAL A 240 -5.98 25.76 -3.58
C VAL A 240 -4.86 26.29 -4.48
N ASP A 241 -3.62 26.11 -4.07
CA ASP A 241 -2.46 26.61 -4.82
C ASP A 241 -2.04 25.69 -5.97
N GLU A 242 -2.26 24.39 -5.85
CA GLU A 242 -1.85 23.40 -6.84
C GLU A 242 -2.76 22.17 -6.87
N LEU A 243 -3.00 21.62 -8.08
CA LEU A 243 -3.68 20.35 -8.29
C LEU A 243 -2.63 19.23 -8.32
N PHE A 244 -2.77 18.26 -7.43
CA PHE A 244 -1.86 17.11 -7.32
C PHE A 244 -2.43 15.86 -7.98
N LEU A 245 -1.55 15.14 -8.66
CA LEU A 245 -1.84 13.79 -9.14
C LEU A 245 -1.63 12.76 -8.03
N PRO A 246 -2.26 11.58 -8.13
CA PRO A 246 -1.97 10.48 -7.22
C PRO A 246 -0.46 10.16 -7.15
N GLY A 247 0.10 10.13 -5.94
CA GLY A 247 1.52 9.85 -5.69
C GLY A 247 2.48 11.04 -5.84
N GLU A 248 2.05 12.18 -6.40
CA GLU A 248 2.94 13.31 -6.70
C GLU A 248 3.55 13.93 -5.42
N ARG A 249 2.76 14.14 -4.37
CA ARG A 249 3.27 14.66 -3.08
C ARG A 249 4.32 13.72 -2.48
N SER A 250 4.03 12.42 -2.48
CA SER A 250 4.97 11.40 -1.98
C SER A 250 6.25 11.35 -2.81
N HIS A 251 6.15 11.50 -4.14
CA HIS A 251 7.31 11.56 -5.02
C HIS A 251 8.19 12.79 -4.75
N ARG A 252 7.59 13.97 -4.57
CA ARG A 252 8.33 15.19 -4.20
C ARG A 252 9.06 15.01 -2.88
N ARG A 253 8.37 14.48 -1.88
CA ARG A 253 8.96 14.22 -0.57
C ARG A 253 10.09 13.18 -0.64
N TYR A 254 9.90 12.12 -1.40
CA TYR A 254 10.95 11.13 -1.64
C TYR A 254 12.20 11.77 -2.26
N ARG A 255 12.04 12.57 -3.31
CA ARG A 255 13.17 13.26 -3.95
C ARG A 255 13.88 14.21 -3.00
N GLU A 256 13.14 15.00 -2.24
CA GLU A 256 13.69 15.92 -1.25
C GLU A 256 14.56 15.16 -0.20
N LEU A 257 14.00 14.13 0.42
CA LEU A 257 14.71 13.33 1.41
C LEU A 257 15.94 12.62 0.83
N THR A 258 15.83 12.10 -0.39
CA THR A 258 16.94 11.43 -1.07
C THR A 258 18.05 12.42 -1.42
N THR A 259 17.72 13.62 -1.86
CA THR A 259 18.70 14.68 -2.15
C THR A 259 19.41 15.14 -0.87
N ARG A 260 18.69 15.26 0.23
CA ARG A 260 19.27 15.59 1.55
C ARG A 260 20.07 14.43 2.14
N GLY A 261 19.83 13.19 1.73
CA GLY A 261 20.43 11.98 2.29
C GLY A 261 19.99 11.68 3.72
N THR A 262 18.83 12.23 4.17
CA THR A 262 18.34 12.12 5.53
C THR A 262 16.86 11.72 5.57
N ALA A 263 16.47 11.02 6.64
CA ALA A 263 15.07 10.69 6.92
C ALA A 263 14.68 11.22 8.32
N PRO A 264 13.61 12.03 8.45
CA PRO A 264 13.14 12.48 9.74
C PRO A 264 12.52 11.32 10.51
N LEU A 265 12.93 11.13 11.76
CA LEU A 265 12.38 10.14 12.66
C LEU A 265 11.81 10.80 13.91
N SER A 266 10.73 10.26 14.46
CA SER A 266 10.25 10.66 15.78
C SER A 266 11.22 10.17 16.87
N GLY A 267 11.27 10.84 18.02
CA GLY A 267 12.08 10.41 19.17
C GLY A 267 11.80 8.96 19.56
N ALA A 268 10.53 8.56 19.65
CA ALA A 268 10.14 7.18 19.95
C ALA A 268 10.62 6.17 18.90
N THR A 269 10.58 6.52 17.61
CA THR A 269 11.12 5.67 16.54
C THR A 269 12.64 5.55 16.64
N TRP A 270 13.31 6.64 16.96
CA TRP A 270 14.76 6.65 17.16
C TRP A 270 15.18 5.78 18.33
N GLU A 271 14.51 5.89 19.48
CA GLU A 271 14.76 5.04 20.66
C GLU A 271 14.55 3.56 20.35
N ALA A 272 13.46 3.21 19.63
CA ALA A 272 13.21 1.83 19.20
C ALA A 272 14.30 1.31 18.25
N LEU A 273 14.75 2.16 17.32
CA LEU A 273 15.84 1.82 16.39
C LEU A 273 17.16 1.59 17.13
N THR A 274 17.56 2.50 18.01
CA THR A 274 18.80 2.37 18.79
C THR A 274 18.80 1.15 19.68
N LYS A 275 17.65 0.82 20.31
CA LYS A 275 17.47 -0.41 21.08
C LYS A 275 17.63 -1.66 20.23
N ALA A 276 17.05 -1.67 19.03
CA ALA A 276 17.21 -2.77 18.07
C ALA A 276 18.66 -2.91 17.61
N CYS A 277 19.33 -1.81 17.29
CA CYS A 277 20.74 -1.81 16.91
C CYS A 277 21.62 -2.39 18.04
N ALA A 278 21.39 -1.98 19.28
CA ALA A 278 22.11 -2.49 20.44
C ALA A 278 21.91 -4.01 20.61
N SER A 279 20.68 -4.52 20.46
CA SER A 279 20.38 -5.96 20.55
C SER A 279 21.06 -6.81 19.47
N LEU A 280 21.42 -6.20 18.35
CA LEU A 280 22.09 -6.85 17.22
C LEU A 280 23.60 -6.55 17.16
N SER A 281 24.14 -5.80 18.12
CA SER A 281 25.52 -5.32 18.13
C SER A 281 25.88 -4.52 16.85
N ILE A 282 24.94 -3.73 16.34
CA ILE A 282 25.11 -2.86 15.16
C ILE A 282 25.14 -1.41 15.63
N ALA A 283 26.05 -0.59 15.08
CA ALA A 283 26.06 0.84 15.33
C ALA A 283 24.79 1.50 14.74
N PRO A 284 24.09 2.39 15.48
CA PRO A 284 22.97 3.13 14.93
C PRO A 284 23.46 4.10 13.83
N PRO A 285 22.61 4.46 12.86
CA PRO A 285 22.97 5.45 11.85
C PRO A 285 23.31 6.80 12.50
N PRO A 286 24.15 7.64 11.86
CA PRO A 286 24.50 8.95 12.41
C PRO A 286 23.27 9.86 12.49
N VAL A 287 23.17 10.60 13.59
CA VAL A 287 22.15 11.65 13.76
C VAL A 287 22.71 12.94 13.19
N LEU A 288 22.02 13.51 12.21
CA LEU A 288 22.24 14.89 11.80
C LEU A 288 21.44 15.81 12.72
N ALA A 289 21.90 17.05 12.94
CA ALA A 289 21.27 17.99 13.85
C ALA A 289 19.74 18.13 13.58
N ALA A 290 18.95 18.19 14.66
CA ALA A 290 17.50 18.28 14.56
C ALA A 290 17.10 19.57 13.82
N GLU A 291 16.48 19.44 12.65
CA GLU A 291 15.76 20.55 12.02
C GLU A 291 14.44 20.78 12.78
N PRO A 292 13.94 22.03 12.84
CA PRO A 292 12.63 22.32 13.42
C PRO A 292 11.55 21.47 12.74
N ARG A 293 10.61 20.93 13.53
CA ARG A 293 9.52 20.08 13.03
C ARG A 293 8.72 20.81 11.95
N PRO A 294 8.45 20.18 10.79
CA PRO A 294 7.41 20.68 9.91
C PRO A 294 6.08 20.72 10.68
N SER A 295 5.27 21.73 10.40
CA SER A 295 3.94 21.89 11.02
C SER A 295 3.07 20.67 10.74
N ASP A 296 2.21 20.28 11.69
CA ASP A 296 1.32 19.09 11.59
C ASP A 296 0.38 19.12 10.35
N SER A 297 0.26 20.26 9.66
CA SER A 297 -0.50 20.42 8.40
C SER A 297 0.17 19.77 7.17
N GLU A 298 1.44 19.41 7.25
CA GLU A 298 2.19 18.77 6.15
C GLU A 298 2.15 17.22 6.20
N LEU A 299 1.50 16.66 7.21
CA LEU A 299 1.41 15.20 7.45
C LEU A 299 0.04 14.59 7.12
N THR A 300 -0.89 15.39 6.57
CA THR A 300 -2.22 14.91 6.15
C THR A 300 -2.30 14.57 4.67
#